data_a4f21df726b253bc300785eac2b2c405
#
_entry.id   a4f21df726b253bc300785eac2b2c405
#
_cell.length_a   1.000
_cell.length_b   1.000
_cell.length_c   1.000
_cell.angle_alpha   90.00
_cell.angle_beta   90.00
_cell.angle_gamma   90.00
#
_symmetry.space_group_name_H-M   'P 1'
#
loop_
_entity.id
_entity.type
_entity.pdbx_description
1 polymer ?
#
loop_
_entity_poly.entity_id
_entity_poly.type
_entity_poly.pdbx_seq_one_letter_code
_entity_poly.pdbx_strand_id
1 'polypeptide(L)'
;MNYNPDIPEEIRAEEARFDSALASVAKYICSDVNKRFLLLGGGSCSGKTTSAEKLKNMIISFGRGCHALSLDDYYRSLEESVYLPDGTRDVESIGSLRLDLLSEDLKKISANEPLKVPYFDFNVRRRIDSFRELDVRSGDVVIIEGLHALNPVITDGIISREELLYVYLFADPGDGADRRLIRRLVRDSRHRDSGAVRTFGMWDTVRGSESFTIEPFAAAADISINTFMPYERGVLDPLALPVLKAVPRHSRFYRRSREMIKNLSGTRQISAEMIPQNSLLREFI
;
A
#
# COMPACT_ATOMS: atom_id res chain seq x y z
N MET A 1 8.20 30.52 -13.87
CA MET A 1 7.90 29.10 -14.16
C MET A 1 7.33 29.03 -15.57
N ASN A 2 7.98 28.34 -16.49
CA ASN A 2 7.43 28.15 -17.82
C ASN A 2 6.24 27.17 -17.72
N TYR A 3 5.04 27.66 -17.90
CA TYR A 3 3.84 26.83 -18.04
C TYR A 3 4.00 25.97 -19.31
N ASN A 4 4.06 24.65 -19.14
CA ASN A 4 4.02 23.74 -20.28
C ASN A 4 2.61 23.13 -20.33
N PRO A 5 1.82 23.43 -21.38
CA PRO A 5 0.43 22.99 -21.50
C PRO A 5 0.27 21.45 -21.54
N ASP A 6 1.32 20.70 -21.86
CA ASP A 6 1.28 19.24 -21.93
C ASP A 6 1.26 18.55 -20.55
N ILE A 7 1.73 19.23 -19.47
CA ILE A 7 1.76 18.63 -18.12
C ILE A 7 0.36 18.28 -17.59
N PRO A 8 -0.64 19.18 -17.62
CA PRO A 8 -1.97 18.85 -17.14
C PRO A 8 -2.63 17.71 -17.93
N GLU A 9 -2.31 17.59 -19.22
CA GLU A 9 -2.84 16.52 -20.07
C GLU A 9 -2.17 15.18 -19.74
N GLU A 10 -0.85 15.15 -19.56
CA GLU A 10 -0.10 13.99 -19.09
C GLU A 10 -0.65 13.47 -17.74
N ILE A 11 -0.82 14.36 -16.76
CA ILE A 11 -1.38 14.00 -15.45
C ILE A 11 -2.78 13.40 -15.62
N ARG A 12 -3.67 14.05 -16.37
CA ARG A 12 -5.03 13.54 -16.60
C ARG A 12 -5.06 12.18 -17.28
N ALA A 13 -4.19 11.97 -18.28
CA ALA A 13 -4.11 10.71 -19.00
C ALA A 13 -3.67 9.56 -18.08
N GLU A 14 -2.64 9.77 -17.27
CA GLU A 14 -2.12 8.76 -16.36
C GLU A 14 -3.05 8.45 -15.18
N GLU A 15 -3.70 9.48 -14.61
CA GLU A 15 -4.74 9.28 -13.59
C GLU A 15 -5.92 8.51 -14.18
N ALA A 16 -6.37 8.85 -15.39
CA ALA A 16 -7.45 8.15 -16.06
C ALA A 16 -7.07 6.70 -16.41
N ARG A 17 -5.83 6.43 -16.80
CA ARG A 17 -5.32 5.07 -17.00
C ARG A 17 -5.42 4.25 -15.73
N PHE A 18 -4.94 4.80 -14.62
CA PHE A 18 -4.97 4.14 -13.31
C PHE A 18 -6.41 3.92 -12.83
N ASP A 19 -7.25 4.95 -12.90
CA ASP A 19 -8.67 4.85 -12.52
C ASP A 19 -9.43 3.85 -13.39
N SER A 20 -9.12 3.75 -14.68
CA SER A 20 -9.70 2.75 -15.59
C SER A 20 -9.31 1.31 -15.20
N ALA A 21 -8.06 1.10 -14.78
CA ALA A 21 -7.62 -0.22 -14.29
C ALA A 21 -8.39 -0.61 -13.02
N LEU A 22 -8.53 0.30 -12.05
CA LEU A 22 -9.33 0.06 -10.85
C LEU A 22 -10.82 -0.15 -11.16
N ALA A 23 -11.39 0.64 -12.08
CA ALA A 23 -12.78 0.48 -12.50
C ALA A 23 -13.04 -0.88 -13.15
N SER A 24 -12.07 -1.45 -13.87
CA SER A 24 -12.15 -2.79 -14.44
C SER A 24 -12.21 -3.86 -13.34
N VAL A 25 -11.42 -3.73 -12.28
CA VAL A 25 -11.49 -4.60 -11.09
C VAL A 25 -12.85 -4.47 -10.39
N ALA A 26 -13.30 -3.24 -10.16
CA ALA A 26 -14.58 -2.99 -9.51
C ALA A 26 -15.77 -3.55 -10.33
N LYS A 27 -15.76 -3.42 -11.66
CA LYS A 27 -16.77 -4.01 -12.54
C LYS A 27 -16.72 -5.53 -12.48
N TYR A 28 -15.53 -6.12 -12.51
CA TYR A 28 -15.36 -7.58 -12.47
C TYR A 28 -15.95 -8.17 -11.19
N ILE A 29 -15.59 -7.64 -10.00
CA ILE A 29 -16.13 -8.15 -8.74
C ILE A 29 -17.64 -7.87 -8.60
N CYS A 30 -18.14 -6.78 -9.17
CA CYS A 30 -19.58 -6.48 -9.17
C CYS A 30 -20.38 -7.37 -10.14
N SER A 31 -19.77 -7.91 -11.19
CA SER A 31 -20.43 -8.80 -12.15
C SER A 31 -20.62 -10.23 -11.64
N ASP A 32 -19.87 -10.64 -10.62
CA ASP A 32 -19.96 -11.95 -9.99
C ASP A 32 -20.41 -11.81 -8.53
N VAL A 33 -21.68 -12.14 -8.28
CA VAL A 33 -22.28 -12.02 -6.94
C VAL A 33 -21.66 -12.96 -5.91
N ASN A 34 -20.99 -14.04 -6.35
CA ASN A 34 -20.33 -14.97 -5.46
C ASN A 34 -19.00 -14.37 -4.93
N LYS A 35 -18.36 -13.48 -5.70
CA LYS A 35 -17.14 -12.82 -5.24
C LYS A 35 -17.45 -11.71 -4.26
N ARG A 36 -17.04 -11.92 -3.02
CA ARG A 36 -17.32 -11.01 -1.90
C ARG A 36 -16.07 -10.39 -1.28
N PHE A 37 -14.91 -11.01 -1.47
CA PHE A 37 -13.67 -10.57 -0.83
C PHE A 37 -12.63 -10.21 -1.88
N LEU A 38 -12.17 -8.95 -1.84
CA LEU A 38 -11.08 -8.45 -2.67
C LEU A 38 -9.84 -8.32 -1.81
N LEU A 39 -8.82 -9.13 -2.06
CA LEU A 39 -7.55 -9.12 -1.35
C LEU A 39 -6.55 -8.26 -2.13
N LEU A 40 -6.21 -7.10 -1.56
CA LEU A 40 -5.38 -6.08 -2.21
C LEU A 40 -4.00 -6.07 -1.58
N GLY A 41 -3.06 -6.77 -2.19
CA GLY A 41 -1.69 -6.89 -1.73
C GLY A 41 -0.69 -6.06 -2.52
N GLY A 42 0.48 -5.88 -1.96
CA GLY A 42 1.58 -5.18 -2.60
C GLY A 42 2.61 -4.68 -1.59
N GLY A 43 3.81 -4.37 -2.06
CA GLY A 43 4.89 -3.89 -1.22
C GLY A 43 4.62 -2.53 -0.57
N SER A 44 5.48 -2.14 0.35
CA SER A 44 5.42 -0.81 0.96
C SER A 44 5.44 0.29 -0.11
N CYS A 45 4.58 1.30 0.04
CA CYS A 45 4.44 2.42 -0.92
C CYS A 45 4.00 2.00 -2.34
N SER A 46 3.31 0.86 -2.50
CA SER A 46 2.66 0.50 -3.75
C SER A 46 1.30 1.19 -3.96
N GLY A 47 0.79 1.94 -2.98
CA GLY A 47 -0.47 2.68 -3.07
C GLY A 47 -1.71 1.86 -2.72
N LYS A 48 -1.59 0.83 -1.85
CA LYS A 48 -2.70 -0.04 -1.44
C LYS A 48 -3.86 0.72 -0.82
N THR A 49 -3.59 1.54 0.17
CA THR A 49 -4.63 2.24 0.95
C THR A 49 -5.45 3.18 0.06
N THR A 50 -4.79 4.00 -0.77
CA THR A 50 -5.48 4.87 -1.72
C THR A 50 -6.27 4.08 -2.77
N SER A 51 -5.70 2.97 -3.26
CA SER A 51 -6.39 2.09 -4.23
C SER A 51 -7.60 1.40 -3.60
N ALA A 52 -7.51 0.97 -2.35
CA ALA A 52 -8.62 0.37 -1.62
C ALA A 52 -9.79 1.35 -1.47
N GLU A 53 -9.50 2.61 -1.12
CA GLU A 53 -10.56 3.65 -1.00
C GLU A 53 -11.18 4.00 -2.36
N LYS A 54 -10.38 4.12 -3.44
CA LYS A 54 -10.90 4.31 -4.79
C LYS A 54 -11.78 3.14 -5.23
N LEU A 55 -11.32 1.90 -5.04
CA LEU A 55 -12.08 0.68 -5.36
C LEU A 55 -13.40 0.63 -4.59
N LYS A 56 -13.37 0.91 -3.29
CA LYS A 56 -14.58 0.96 -2.44
C LYS A 56 -15.61 1.93 -3.02
N ASN A 57 -15.20 3.15 -3.35
CA ASN A 57 -16.09 4.16 -3.91
C ASN A 57 -16.64 3.75 -5.28
N MET A 58 -15.82 3.11 -6.13
CA MET A 58 -16.25 2.59 -7.43
C MET A 58 -17.27 1.44 -7.27
N ILE A 59 -17.00 0.47 -6.37
CA ILE A 59 -17.90 -0.66 -6.11
C ILE A 59 -19.27 -0.15 -5.62
N ILE A 60 -19.27 0.83 -4.69
CA ILE A 60 -20.49 1.47 -4.22
C ILE A 60 -21.23 2.15 -5.38
N SER A 61 -20.52 2.84 -6.26
CA SER A 61 -21.13 3.50 -7.42
C SER A 61 -21.74 2.51 -8.43
N PHE A 62 -21.28 1.27 -8.44
CA PHE A 62 -21.85 0.18 -9.25
C PHE A 62 -22.98 -0.58 -8.53
N GLY A 63 -23.42 -0.11 -7.36
CA GLY A 63 -24.63 -0.58 -6.68
C GLY A 63 -24.40 -1.71 -5.68
N ARG A 64 -23.15 -2.07 -5.34
CA ARG A 64 -22.85 -3.02 -4.24
C ARG A 64 -22.34 -2.28 -3.01
N GLY A 65 -22.77 -2.68 -1.81
CA GLY A 65 -22.16 -2.24 -0.58
C GLY A 65 -20.68 -2.63 -0.55
N CYS A 66 -19.81 -1.79 0.04
CA CYS A 66 -18.39 -2.09 0.10
C CYS A 66 -17.74 -1.55 1.37
N HIS A 67 -16.93 -2.40 2.00
CA HIS A 67 -16.19 -2.09 3.22
C HIS A 67 -14.70 -2.34 3.00
N ALA A 68 -13.84 -1.60 3.71
CA ALA A 68 -12.40 -1.81 3.68
C ALA A 68 -11.90 -2.24 5.06
N LEU A 69 -11.09 -3.30 5.09
CA LEU A 69 -10.41 -3.84 6.25
C LEU A 69 -8.89 -3.77 6.00
N SER A 70 -8.17 -3.04 6.85
CA SER A 70 -6.72 -2.99 6.75
C SER A 70 -6.08 -4.04 7.65
N LEU A 71 -5.16 -4.83 7.12
CA LEU A 71 -4.35 -5.76 7.92
C LEU A 71 -3.42 -5.03 8.88
N ASP A 72 -3.16 -3.76 8.62
CA ASP A 72 -2.35 -2.91 9.50
C ASP A 72 -3.01 -2.71 10.87
N ASP A 73 -4.33 -2.83 10.98
CA ASP A 73 -5.07 -2.78 12.25
C ASP A 73 -4.86 -4.03 13.12
N TYR A 74 -4.33 -5.10 12.55
CA TYR A 74 -4.13 -6.40 13.22
C TYR A 74 -2.68 -6.66 13.63
N TYR A 75 -1.78 -5.66 13.56
CA TYR A 75 -0.42 -5.85 14.06
C TYR A 75 -0.40 -6.15 15.56
N ARG A 76 0.58 -6.96 15.96
CA ARG A 76 0.90 -7.21 17.37
C ARG A 76 1.45 -5.95 18.02
N SER A 77 0.97 -5.67 19.23
CA SER A 77 1.54 -4.60 20.07
C SER A 77 3.00 -4.90 20.43
N LEU A 78 3.72 -3.89 20.92
CA LEU A 78 5.12 -4.03 21.32
C LEU A 78 5.34 -5.20 22.30
N GLU A 79 4.42 -5.35 23.22
CA GLU A 79 4.43 -6.37 24.27
C GLU A 79 4.17 -7.80 23.75
N GLU A 80 3.46 -7.89 22.61
CA GLU A 80 3.11 -9.15 21.92
C GLU A 80 4.09 -9.50 20.79
N SER A 81 5.16 -8.72 20.62
CA SER A 81 6.08 -8.87 19.48
C SER A 81 6.76 -10.23 19.45
N VAL A 82 6.85 -10.80 18.27
CA VAL A 82 7.67 -11.97 17.96
C VAL A 82 9.09 -11.49 17.68
N TYR A 83 10.08 -12.29 18.07
CA TYR A 83 11.49 -12.00 17.83
C TYR A 83 12.08 -13.02 16.88
N LEU A 84 12.94 -12.54 15.99
CA LEU A 84 13.75 -13.37 15.10
C LEU A 84 14.89 -14.05 15.88
N PRO A 85 15.51 -15.10 15.35
CA PRO A 85 16.63 -15.82 16.01
C PRO A 85 17.83 -14.93 16.37
N ASP A 86 18.00 -13.80 15.68
CA ASP A 86 19.05 -12.80 15.95
C ASP A 86 18.69 -11.81 17.07
N GLY A 87 17.52 -11.99 17.71
CA GLY A 87 17.02 -11.12 18.78
C GLY A 87 16.38 -9.82 18.27
N THR A 88 16.30 -9.60 16.97
CA THR A 88 15.56 -8.47 16.40
C THR A 88 14.07 -8.75 16.40
N ARG A 89 13.27 -7.69 16.49
CA ARG A 89 11.82 -7.81 16.47
C ARG A 89 11.35 -8.10 15.04
N ASP A 90 10.52 -9.12 14.90
CA ASP A 90 9.82 -9.40 13.65
C ASP A 90 8.66 -8.43 13.46
N VAL A 91 8.76 -7.57 12.46
CA VAL A 91 7.73 -6.59 12.11
C VAL A 91 7.24 -6.72 10.67
N GLU A 92 7.83 -7.65 9.92
CA GLU A 92 7.59 -7.80 8.48
C GLU A 92 6.98 -9.16 8.11
N SER A 93 7.12 -10.20 8.94
CA SER A 93 6.51 -11.49 8.64
C SER A 93 5.02 -11.52 8.98
N ILE A 94 4.33 -12.52 8.44
CA ILE A 94 2.91 -12.75 8.76
C ILE A 94 2.69 -13.03 10.25
N GLY A 95 3.70 -13.53 10.97
CA GLY A 95 3.69 -13.72 12.43
C GLY A 95 3.59 -12.41 13.22
N SER A 96 3.88 -11.27 12.59
CA SER A 96 3.67 -9.95 13.19
C SER A 96 2.19 -9.55 13.33
N LEU A 97 1.29 -10.30 12.68
CA LEU A 97 -0.15 -10.09 12.76
C LEU A 97 -0.81 -10.97 13.84
N ARG A 98 -1.88 -10.50 14.41
CA ARG A 98 -2.82 -11.27 15.25
C ARG A 98 -3.78 -12.04 14.36
N LEU A 99 -3.27 -13.14 13.78
CA LEU A 99 -4.06 -13.99 12.87
C LEU A 99 -5.26 -14.63 13.57
N ASP A 100 -5.17 -14.86 14.88
CA ASP A 100 -6.27 -15.32 15.70
C ASP A 100 -7.46 -14.33 15.67
N LEU A 101 -7.19 -13.06 15.98
CA LEU A 101 -8.19 -12.00 15.97
C LEU A 101 -8.74 -11.76 14.54
N LEU A 102 -7.86 -11.71 13.56
CA LEU A 102 -8.26 -11.54 12.15
C LEU A 102 -9.17 -12.69 11.70
N SER A 103 -8.83 -13.94 12.06
CA SER A 103 -9.64 -15.13 11.73
C SER A 103 -11.05 -15.06 12.34
N GLU A 104 -11.16 -14.63 13.61
CA GLU A 104 -12.45 -14.44 14.28
C GLU A 104 -13.30 -13.37 13.56
N ASP A 105 -12.68 -12.25 13.21
CA ASP A 105 -13.37 -11.16 12.53
C ASP A 105 -13.79 -11.54 11.10
N LEU A 106 -12.95 -12.27 10.35
CA LEU A 106 -13.31 -12.78 9.02
C LEU A 106 -14.48 -13.78 9.07
N LYS A 107 -14.57 -14.62 10.12
CA LYS A 107 -15.70 -15.52 10.33
C LYS A 107 -17.00 -14.74 10.57
N LYS A 108 -16.96 -13.68 11.38
CA LYS A 108 -18.12 -12.80 11.58
C LYS A 108 -18.55 -12.12 10.29
N ILE A 109 -17.59 -11.60 9.52
CA ILE A 109 -17.85 -10.98 8.21
C ILE A 109 -18.52 -11.99 7.27
N SER A 110 -17.99 -13.22 7.18
CA SER A 110 -18.57 -14.27 6.34
C SER A 110 -20.00 -14.66 6.77
N ALA A 111 -20.27 -14.61 8.07
CA ALA A 111 -21.59 -14.86 8.66
C ALA A 111 -22.54 -13.64 8.57
N ASN A 112 -22.10 -12.50 8.04
CA ASN A 112 -22.79 -11.21 8.03
C ASN A 112 -23.16 -10.74 9.45
N GLU A 113 -22.28 -10.97 10.40
CA GLU A 113 -22.41 -10.51 11.77
C GLU A 113 -21.69 -9.16 11.95
N PRO A 114 -22.25 -8.23 12.73
CA PRO A 114 -21.59 -6.97 13.02
C PRO A 114 -20.35 -7.22 13.88
N LEU A 115 -19.30 -6.44 13.65
CA LEU A 115 -18.05 -6.56 14.40
C LEU A 115 -17.45 -5.20 14.73
N LYS A 116 -16.53 -5.20 15.68
CA LYS A 116 -15.71 -4.06 16.06
C LYS A 116 -14.28 -4.30 15.61
N VAL A 117 -13.89 -3.66 14.53
CA VAL A 117 -12.52 -3.73 13.99
C VAL A 117 -11.58 -2.94 14.91
N PRO A 118 -10.45 -3.51 15.34
CA PRO A 118 -9.46 -2.80 16.13
C PRO A 118 -8.85 -1.63 15.36
N TYR A 119 -8.18 -0.75 16.07
CA TYR A 119 -7.35 0.29 15.48
C TYR A 119 -5.92 0.18 16.02
N PHE A 120 -4.93 0.19 15.13
CA PHE A 120 -3.51 0.14 15.49
C PHE A 120 -2.84 1.49 15.29
N ASP A 121 -2.27 2.06 16.36
CA ASP A 121 -1.50 3.29 16.27
C ASP A 121 0.00 2.99 16.12
N PHE A 122 0.53 3.29 14.94
CA PHE A 122 1.95 3.08 14.60
C PHE A 122 2.90 4.00 15.36
N ASN A 123 2.46 5.14 15.89
CA ASN A 123 3.32 6.04 16.66
C ASN A 123 3.67 5.44 18.02
N VAL A 124 2.68 4.83 18.67
CA VAL A 124 2.87 4.15 19.97
C VAL A 124 3.02 2.64 19.82
N ARG A 125 2.86 2.10 18.61
CA ARG A 125 2.98 0.69 18.25
C ARG A 125 2.15 -0.24 19.13
N ARG A 126 0.89 0.12 19.29
CA ARG A 126 -0.10 -0.69 20.02
C ARG A 126 -1.50 -0.50 19.46
N ARG A 127 -2.35 -1.49 19.71
CA ARG A 127 -3.78 -1.28 19.52
C ARG A 127 -4.25 -0.30 20.58
N ILE A 128 -5.11 0.61 20.18
CA ILE A 128 -5.75 1.55 21.07
C ILE A 128 -7.18 1.11 21.35
N ASP A 129 -7.76 1.55 22.47
CA ASP A 129 -9.15 1.27 22.88
C ASP A 129 -10.14 2.09 22.01
N SER A 130 -9.96 2.01 20.70
CA SER A 130 -10.84 2.57 19.70
C SER A 130 -11.21 1.47 18.72
N PHE A 131 -12.48 1.44 18.34
CA PHE A 131 -13.00 0.44 17.41
C PHE A 131 -13.82 1.15 16.35
N ARG A 132 -13.72 0.61 15.12
CA ARG A 132 -14.62 0.97 14.04
C ARG A 132 -15.67 -0.12 13.92
N GLU A 133 -16.95 0.26 14.03
CA GLU A 133 -18.02 -0.68 13.76
C GLU A 133 -18.10 -0.98 12.28
N LEU A 134 -18.22 -2.26 11.94
CA LEU A 134 -18.37 -2.77 10.60
C LEU A 134 -19.63 -3.64 10.55
N ASP A 135 -20.60 -3.18 9.77
CA ASP A 135 -21.87 -3.88 9.53
C ASP A 135 -21.91 -4.32 8.06
N VAL A 136 -21.41 -5.53 7.81
CA VAL A 136 -21.33 -6.12 6.46
C VAL A 136 -22.61 -6.89 6.18
N ARG A 137 -23.32 -6.50 5.15
CA ARG A 137 -24.56 -7.14 4.72
C ARG A 137 -24.31 -8.23 3.70
N SER A 138 -25.27 -9.13 3.56
CA SER A 138 -25.22 -10.13 2.49
C SER A 138 -25.14 -9.46 1.12
N GLY A 139 -24.15 -9.88 0.32
CA GLY A 139 -23.89 -9.31 -0.99
C GLY A 139 -22.90 -8.13 -1.02
N ASP A 140 -22.54 -7.56 0.14
CA ASP A 140 -21.50 -6.55 0.22
C ASP A 140 -20.14 -7.12 -0.14
N VAL A 141 -19.26 -6.27 -0.66
CA VAL A 141 -17.85 -6.58 -0.91
C VAL A 141 -17.00 -6.11 0.27
N VAL A 142 -16.04 -6.93 0.67
CA VAL A 142 -15.03 -6.55 1.66
C VAL A 142 -13.66 -6.52 0.99
N ILE A 143 -13.02 -5.36 0.99
CA ILE A 143 -11.65 -5.18 0.55
C ILE A 143 -10.74 -5.41 1.75
N ILE A 144 -9.87 -6.42 1.68
CA ILE A 144 -8.83 -6.68 2.68
C ILE A 144 -7.51 -6.20 2.09
N GLU A 145 -6.96 -5.11 2.62
CA GLU A 145 -5.70 -4.57 2.11
C GLU A 145 -4.56 -4.73 3.11
N GLY A 146 -3.37 -4.95 2.60
CA GLY A 146 -2.16 -5.00 3.43
C GLY A 146 -0.99 -5.70 2.76
N LEU A 147 0.14 -5.70 3.46
CA LEU A 147 1.36 -6.35 2.99
C LEU A 147 1.13 -7.85 2.69
N HIS A 148 0.42 -8.52 3.59
CA HIS A 148 0.16 -9.96 3.57
C HIS A 148 -1.17 -10.36 2.93
N ALA A 149 -1.93 -9.44 2.35
CA ALA A 149 -3.28 -9.70 1.89
C ALA A 149 -3.37 -10.84 0.85
N LEU A 150 -2.30 -11.08 0.08
CA LEU A 150 -2.26 -12.18 -0.90
C LEU A 150 -1.83 -13.52 -0.30
N ASN A 151 -1.44 -13.58 0.97
CA ASN A 151 -1.04 -14.83 1.60
C ASN A 151 -2.28 -15.66 1.93
N PRO A 152 -2.40 -16.91 1.42
CA PRO A 152 -3.57 -17.76 1.66
C PRO A 152 -3.90 -17.98 3.12
N VAL A 153 -2.91 -17.97 4.02
CA VAL A 153 -3.11 -18.11 5.47
C VAL A 153 -4.13 -17.12 6.04
N ILE A 154 -4.32 -15.97 5.38
CA ILE A 154 -5.33 -14.96 5.80
C ILE A 154 -6.75 -15.50 5.68
N THR A 155 -7.04 -16.29 4.65
CA THR A 155 -8.42 -16.71 4.30
C THR A 155 -8.65 -18.21 4.33
N ASP A 156 -7.57 -19.03 4.39
CA ASP A 156 -7.66 -20.48 4.36
C ASP A 156 -8.54 -21.04 5.49
N GLY A 157 -9.47 -21.93 5.13
CA GLY A 157 -10.40 -22.55 6.05
C GLY A 157 -11.54 -21.63 6.55
N ILE A 158 -11.61 -20.38 6.06
CA ILE A 158 -12.62 -19.38 6.45
C ILE A 158 -13.47 -18.96 5.26
N ILE A 159 -12.82 -18.63 4.13
CA ILE A 159 -13.47 -18.07 2.93
C ILE A 159 -13.13 -18.98 1.75
N SER A 160 -14.13 -19.34 0.94
CA SER A 160 -13.90 -20.20 -0.20
C SER A 160 -13.16 -19.46 -1.33
N ARG A 161 -12.40 -20.19 -2.16
CA ARG A 161 -11.64 -19.58 -3.28
C ARG A 161 -12.53 -18.89 -4.31
N GLU A 162 -13.74 -19.38 -4.49
CA GLU A 162 -14.71 -18.78 -5.40
C GLU A 162 -15.14 -17.38 -4.95
N GLU A 163 -15.15 -17.10 -3.65
CA GLU A 163 -15.52 -15.81 -3.10
C GLU A 163 -14.38 -14.78 -3.17
N LEU A 164 -13.15 -15.22 -3.47
CA LEU A 164 -11.94 -14.40 -3.43
C LEU A 164 -11.58 -13.82 -4.80
N LEU A 165 -11.08 -12.58 -4.77
CA LEU A 165 -10.39 -11.93 -5.89
C LEU A 165 -9.06 -11.37 -5.38
N TYR A 166 -7.95 -11.88 -5.88
CA TYR A 166 -6.61 -11.44 -5.51
C TYR A 166 -6.10 -10.38 -6.48
N VAL A 167 -5.76 -9.20 -5.96
CA VAL A 167 -5.23 -8.07 -6.73
C VAL A 167 -3.87 -7.66 -6.20
N TYR A 168 -2.86 -7.71 -7.06
CA TYR A 168 -1.49 -7.32 -6.74
C TYR A 168 -1.18 -5.92 -7.26
N LEU A 169 -0.68 -5.04 -6.37
CA LEU A 169 -0.23 -3.70 -6.72
C LEU A 169 1.30 -3.61 -6.67
N PHE A 170 1.88 -3.11 -7.74
CA PHE A 170 3.31 -2.84 -7.84
C PHE A 170 3.56 -1.46 -8.46
N ALA A 171 4.78 -0.94 -8.36
CA ALA A 171 5.16 0.33 -9.00
C ALA A 171 6.49 0.12 -9.72
N ASP A 172 6.40 -0.16 -11.01
CA ASP A 172 7.54 -0.44 -11.87
C ASP A 172 7.58 0.55 -13.05
N PRO A 173 8.63 1.38 -13.15
CA PRO A 173 8.84 2.27 -14.30
C PRO A 173 9.38 1.55 -15.56
N GLY A 174 9.75 0.27 -15.46
CA GLY A 174 10.34 -0.50 -16.54
C GLY A 174 11.84 -0.23 -16.79
N ASP A 175 12.47 0.62 -15.98
CA ASP A 175 13.91 0.98 -16.12
C ASP A 175 14.77 0.45 -14.95
N GLY A 176 14.19 -0.40 -14.10
CA GLY A 176 14.84 -0.99 -12.92
C GLY A 176 15.00 -0.04 -11.73
N ALA A 177 14.51 1.20 -11.82
CA ALA A 177 14.55 2.12 -10.69
C ALA A 177 13.51 1.75 -9.63
N ASP A 178 13.93 1.72 -8.36
CA ASP A 178 13.02 1.44 -7.25
C ASP A 178 12.21 2.70 -6.88
N ARG A 179 11.10 2.91 -7.57
CA ARG A 179 10.23 4.08 -7.36
C ARG A 179 9.55 4.07 -5.98
N ARG A 180 9.30 2.90 -5.41
CA ARG A 180 8.71 2.81 -4.07
C ARG A 180 9.65 3.34 -2.99
N LEU A 181 10.96 3.22 -3.18
CA LEU A 181 11.94 3.85 -2.28
C LEU A 181 11.85 5.38 -2.34
N ILE A 182 11.68 5.96 -3.52
CA ILE A 182 11.49 7.42 -3.67
C ILE A 182 10.19 7.87 -2.99
N ARG A 183 9.08 7.17 -3.25
CA ARG A 183 7.80 7.40 -2.57
C ARG A 183 7.96 7.35 -1.05
N ARG A 184 8.67 6.33 -0.54
CA ARG A 184 8.92 6.16 0.90
C ARG A 184 9.79 7.26 1.48
N LEU A 185 10.88 7.68 0.81
CA LEU A 185 11.73 8.78 1.27
C LEU A 185 10.94 10.08 1.44
N VAL A 186 10.10 10.39 0.46
CA VAL A 186 9.26 11.60 0.52
C VAL A 186 8.22 11.49 1.62
N ARG A 187 7.44 10.40 1.67
CA ARG A 187 6.41 10.16 2.69
C ARG A 187 7.00 10.19 4.10
N ASP A 188 8.07 9.44 4.35
CA ASP A 188 8.64 9.30 5.68
C ASP A 188 9.23 10.64 6.17
N SER A 189 9.78 11.45 5.25
CA SER A 189 10.26 12.80 5.58
C SER A 189 9.12 13.78 5.90
N ARG A 190 7.99 13.68 5.22
CA ARG A 190 6.89 14.65 5.35
C ARG A 190 5.89 14.30 6.45
N HIS A 191 5.64 13.00 6.65
CA HIS A 191 4.55 12.52 7.50
C HIS A 191 5.02 11.71 8.72
N ARG A 192 6.32 11.35 8.79
CA ARG A 192 6.84 10.49 9.87
C ARG A 192 8.10 11.03 10.55
N ASP A 193 8.45 12.27 10.24
CA ASP A 193 9.68 12.93 10.76
C ASP A 193 10.93 12.03 10.66
N SER A 194 11.09 11.35 9.52
CA SER A 194 12.13 10.35 9.32
C SER A 194 13.05 10.71 8.15
N GLY A 195 14.32 10.95 8.45
CA GLY A 195 15.34 11.26 7.44
C GLY A 195 15.78 10.03 6.63
N ALA A 196 16.48 10.28 5.49
CA ALA A 196 16.90 9.23 4.56
C ALA A 196 17.72 8.09 5.20
N VAL A 197 18.55 8.38 6.18
CA VAL A 197 19.40 7.35 6.86
C VAL A 197 18.51 6.27 7.51
N ARG A 198 17.46 6.69 8.22
CA ARG A 198 16.51 5.77 8.85
C ARG A 198 15.70 5.02 7.80
N THR A 199 15.19 5.72 6.79
CA THR A 199 14.43 5.10 5.69
C THR A 199 15.26 4.05 4.96
N PHE A 200 16.53 4.33 4.63
CA PHE A 200 17.41 3.34 4.01
C PHE A 200 17.66 2.13 4.90
N GLY A 201 17.91 2.34 6.20
CA GLY A 201 18.12 1.24 7.14
C GLY A 201 16.93 0.29 7.23
N MET A 202 15.73 0.82 7.18
CA MET A 202 14.50 0.01 7.17
C MET A 202 14.22 -0.60 5.80
N TRP A 203 14.57 0.10 4.70
CA TRP A 203 14.25 -0.33 3.35
C TRP A 203 14.89 -1.65 2.96
N ASP A 204 16.14 -1.85 3.34
CA ASP A 204 16.86 -3.08 3.02
C ASP A 204 16.22 -4.30 3.71
N THR A 205 15.71 -4.14 4.95
CA THR A 205 14.94 -5.17 5.65
C THR A 205 13.60 -5.42 4.98
N VAL A 206 12.86 -4.36 4.63
CA VAL A 206 11.56 -4.47 3.93
C VAL A 206 11.73 -5.20 2.60
N ARG A 207 12.73 -4.84 1.80
CA ARG A 207 12.97 -5.51 0.50
C ARG A 207 13.39 -6.96 0.67
N GLY A 208 14.21 -7.24 1.68
CA GLY A 208 14.60 -8.62 2.00
C GLY A 208 13.41 -9.48 2.40
N SER A 209 12.46 -8.95 3.15
CA SER A 209 11.27 -9.69 3.56
C SER A 209 10.27 -9.91 2.42
N GLU A 210 10.14 -8.98 1.48
CA GLU A 210 9.19 -9.07 0.37
C GLU A 210 9.36 -10.32 -0.49
N SER A 211 10.62 -10.82 -0.65
CA SER A 211 10.89 -12.04 -1.38
C SER A 211 10.25 -13.29 -0.77
N PHE A 212 9.91 -13.25 0.52
CA PHE A 212 9.25 -14.36 1.23
C PHE A 212 7.78 -14.06 1.53
N THR A 213 7.41 -12.79 1.64
CA THR A 213 6.07 -12.39 2.13
C THR A 213 5.12 -11.97 1.02
N ILE A 214 5.63 -11.53 -0.12
CA ILE A 214 4.81 -10.99 -1.22
C ILE A 214 5.08 -11.73 -2.53
N GLU A 215 6.35 -11.82 -2.96
CA GLU A 215 6.70 -12.33 -4.30
C GLU A 215 6.15 -13.72 -4.58
N PRO A 216 6.12 -14.68 -3.62
CA PRO A 216 5.56 -16.02 -3.87
C PRO A 216 4.06 -15.97 -4.20
N PHE A 217 3.34 -14.98 -3.69
CA PHE A 217 1.88 -14.86 -3.87
C PHE A 217 1.50 -13.89 -4.99
N ALA A 218 2.38 -12.96 -5.32
CA ALA A 218 2.14 -11.96 -6.37
C ALA A 218 1.91 -12.61 -7.75
N ALA A 219 2.66 -13.68 -8.05
CA ALA A 219 2.52 -14.42 -9.31
C ALA A 219 1.19 -15.20 -9.43
N ALA A 220 0.55 -15.50 -8.30
CA ALA A 220 -0.74 -16.20 -8.23
C ALA A 220 -1.94 -15.24 -8.14
N ALA A 221 -1.73 -13.93 -8.16
CA ALA A 221 -2.80 -12.94 -8.15
C ALA A 221 -3.64 -13.02 -9.44
N ASP A 222 -4.95 -12.88 -9.29
CA ASP A 222 -5.88 -12.89 -10.44
C ASP A 222 -5.66 -11.68 -11.35
N ILE A 223 -5.32 -10.53 -10.75
CA ILE A 223 -5.09 -9.26 -11.46
C ILE A 223 -3.86 -8.56 -10.86
N SER A 224 -3.01 -8.02 -11.74
CA SER A 224 -1.87 -7.17 -11.33
C SER A 224 -2.00 -5.77 -11.92
N ILE A 225 -1.79 -4.74 -11.10
CA ILE A 225 -1.90 -3.34 -11.53
C ILE A 225 -0.59 -2.61 -11.23
N ASN A 226 -0.01 -2.01 -12.27
CA ASN A 226 1.10 -1.09 -12.12
C ASN A 226 0.60 0.29 -11.70
N THR A 227 0.94 0.70 -10.48
CA THR A 227 0.57 1.99 -9.90
C THR A 227 1.56 3.11 -10.21
N PHE A 228 2.63 2.80 -10.95
CA PHE A 228 3.58 3.82 -11.39
C PHE A 228 2.92 4.74 -12.41
N MET A 229 3.09 6.03 -12.21
CA MET A 229 2.67 7.08 -13.13
C MET A 229 3.91 7.88 -13.57
N PRO A 230 4.25 7.95 -14.88
CA PRO A 230 5.47 8.60 -15.36
C PRO A 230 5.69 10.01 -14.82
N TYR A 231 4.63 10.80 -14.69
CA TYR A 231 4.69 12.17 -14.19
C TYR A 231 5.10 12.25 -12.69
N GLU A 232 4.98 11.16 -11.91
CA GLU A 232 5.40 11.17 -10.49
C GLU A 232 6.87 11.50 -10.30
N ARG A 233 7.70 11.24 -11.33
CA ARG A 233 9.10 11.65 -11.30
C ARG A 233 9.23 13.15 -11.11
N GLY A 234 8.49 13.92 -11.90
CA GLY A 234 8.50 15.37 -11.80
C GLY A 234 8.07 15.93 -10.46
N VAL A 235 7.24 15.19 -9.73
CA VAL A 235 6.73 15.58 -8.40
C VAL A 235 7.64 15.09 -7.28
N LEU A 236 7.96 13.80 -7.26
CA LEU A 236 8.63 13.17 -6.12
C LEU A 236 10.15 13.34 -6.14
N ASP A 237 10.78 13.35 -7.33
CA ASP A 237 12.23 13.46 -7.41
C ASP A 237 12.76 14.78 -6.83
N PRO A 238 12.15 15.94 -7.12
CA PRO A 238 12.51 17.22 -6.49
C PRO A 238 12.31 17.21 -4.96
N LEU A 239 11.28 16.54 -4.46
CA LEU A 239 11.00 16.41 -3.03
C LEU A 239 11.97 15.46 -2.30
N ALA A 240 12.46 14.43 -2.98
CA ALA A 240 13.44 13.50 -2.45
C ALA A 240 14.87 14.09 -2.39
N LEU A 241 15.21 15.01 -3.29
CA LEU A 241 16.56 15.58 -3.39
C LEU A 241 17.07 16.22 -2.10
N PRO A 242 16.34 17.09 -1.39
CA PRO A 242 16.80 17.66 -0.11
C PRO A 242 16.97 16.59 0.96
N VAL A 243 16.09 15.59 1.03
CA VAL A 243 16.17 14.47 1.98
C VAL A 243 17.44 13.65 1.74
N LEU A 244 17.76 13.37 0.48
CA LEU A 244 18.99 12.66 0.08
C LEU A 244 20.24 13.50 0.33
N LYS A 245 20.22 14.82 0.07
CA LYS A 245 21.36 15.72 0.31
C LYS A 245 21.72 15.81 1.79
N ALA A 246 20.75 15.66 2.68
CA ALA A 246 20.95 15.70 4.13
C ALA A 246 21.69 14.46 4.70
N VAL A 247 21.93 13.40 3.90
CA VAL A 247 22.67 12.21 4.37
C VAL A 247 24.13 12.60 4.70
N PRO A 248 24.58 12.38 5.96
CA PRO A 248 25.92 12.76 6.40
C PRO A 248 27.01 11.97 5.67
N ARG A 249 28.19 12.58 5.47
CA ARG A 249 29.33 11.96 4.78
C ARG A 249 29.84 10.68 5.45
N HIS A 250 29.73 10.58 6.77
CA HIS A 250 30.14 9.41 7.55
C HIS A 250 29.10 8.29 7.57
N SER A 251 27.90 8.49 7.02
CA SER A 251 26.87 7.46 6.95
C SER A 251 27.25 6.37 5.96
N ARG A 252 27.00 5.11 6.33
CA ARG A 252 27.12 3.96 5.40
C ARG A 252 26.26 4.11 4.13
N PHE A 253 25.23 4.95 4.18
CA PHE A 253 24.32 5.22 3.06
C PHE A 253 24.73 6.43 2.21
N TYR A 254 25.85 7.09 2.51
CA TYR A 254 26.27 8.30 1.79
C TYR A 254 26.47 8.04 0.29
N ARG A 255 27.17 6.97 -0.07
CA ARG A 255 27.39 6.59 -1.49
C ARG A 255 26.08 6.36 -2.21
N ARG A 256 25.18 5.53 -1.65
CA ARG A 256 23.84 5.26 -2.20
C ARG A 256 23.07 6.57 -2.44
N SER A 257 23.06 7.45 -1.46
CA SER A 257 22.41 8.75 -1.55
C SER A 257 22.97 9.60 -2.72
N ARG A 258 24.31 9.64 -2.93
CA ARG A 258 24.92 10.39 -4.04
C ARG A 258 24.57 9.80 -5.40
N GLU A 259 24.58 8.50 -5.53
CA GLU A 259 24.15 7.79 -6.75
C GLU A 259 22.69 8.11 -7.09
N MET A 260 21.79 8.05 -6.10
CA MET A 260 20.39 8.42 -6.30
C MET A 260 20.23 9.89 -6.72
N ILE A 261 20.92 10.83 -6.07
CA ILE A 261 20.88 12.24 -6.45
C ILE A 261 21.26 12.42 -7.92
N LYS A 262 22.31 11.72 -8.41
CA LYS A 262 22.72 11.78 -9.81
C LYS A 262 21.61 11.30 -10.75
N ASN A 263 20.93 10.22 -10.38
CA ASN A 263 19.86 9.64 -11.21
C ASN A 263 18.56 10.47 -11.20
N LEU A 264 18.30 11.22 -10.11
CA LEU A 264 17.13 12.09 -10.00
C LEU A 264 17.38 13.51 -10.55
N SER A 265 18.65 13.89 -10.78
CA SER A 265 18.99 15.22 -11.27
C SER A 265 18.59 15.38 -12.73
N GLY A 266 17.95 16.51 -13.04
CA GLY A 266 17.51 16.83 -14.41
C GLY A 266 16.07 16.41 -14.71
N THR A 267 15.36 15.79 -13.78
CA THR A 267 13.94 15.52 -13.95
C THR A 267 13.14 16.82 -14.05
N ARG A 268 12.26 16.91 -15.05
CA ARG A 268 11.35 18.04 -15.24
C ARG A 268 10.46 18.19 -14.00
N GLN A 269 10.46 19.38 -13.38
CA GLN A 269 9.69 19.62 -12.17
C GLN A 269 8.21 19.84 -12.47
N ILE A 270 7.36 19.22 -11.65
CA ILE A 270 5.90 19.36 -11.65
C ILE A 270 5.49 19.82 -10.25
N SER A 271 4.69 20.91 -10.18
CA SER A 271 4.18 21.39 -8.90
C SER A 271 3.21 20.38 -8.27
N ALA A 272 3.36 20.12 -6.98
CA ALA A 272 2.43 19.28 -6.22
C ALA A 272 0.98 19.82 -6.25
N GLU A 273 0.79 21.13 -6.49
CA GLU A 273 -0.53 21.75 -6.60
C GLU A 273 -1.30 21.26 -7.83
N MET A 274 -0.59 20.82 -8.89
CA MET A 274 -1.20 20.29 -10.11
C MET A 274 -1.78 18.89 -9.93
N ILE A 275 -1.43 18.19 -8.84
CA ILE A 275 -1.83 16.81 -8.59
C ILE A 275 -3.28 16.77 -8.06
N PRO A 276 -4.18 15.98 -8.68
CA PRO A 276 -5.55 15.84 -8.20
C PRO A 276 -5.63 15.43 -6.74
N GLN A 277 -6.65 15.90 -6.02
CA GLN A 277 -6.83 15.58 -4.60
C GLN A 277 -7.06 14.08 -4.34
N ASN A 278 -7.63 13.38 -5.31
CA ASN A 278 -7.87 11.94 -5.27
C ASN A 278 -6.74 11.11 -5.91
N SER A 279 -5.62 11.74 -6.28
CA SER A 279 -4.46 11.02 -6.81
C SER A 279 -3.81 10.14 -5.75
N LEU A 280 -3.34 8.96 -6.18
CA LEU A 280 -2.51 8.07 -5.36
C LEU A 280 -1.26 8.79 -4.83
N LEU A 281 -0.71 9.77 -5.55
CA LEU A 281 0.48 10.49 -5.11
C LEU A 281 0.24 11.33 -3.86
N ARG A 282 -1.01 11.66 -3.52
CA ARG A 282 -1.33 12.39 -2.28
C ARG A 282 -0.98 11.63 -1.00
N GLU A 283 -0.82 10.31 -1.08
CA GLU A 283 -0.32 9.48 0.01
C GLU A 283 1.13 9.85 0.40
N PHE A 284 1.89 10.43 -0.53
CA PHE A 284 3.33 10.66 -0.35
C PHE A 284 3.70 12.14 -0.21
N ILE A 285 2.86 13.09 -0.70
CA ILE A 285 3.17 14.53 -0.80
C ILE A 285 2.39 15.41 0.17
#